data_821c36d4b8662659fd61606f3176992c
#
_entry.id   821c36d4b8662659fd61606f3176992c
#
_cell.length_a   1.000
_cell.length_b   1.000
_cell.length_c   1.000
_cell.angle_alpha   90.00
_cell.angle_beta   90.00
_cell.angle_gamma   90.00
#
_symmetry.space_group_name_H-M   'P 1'
#
loop_
_entity.id
_entity.type
_entity.pdbx_description
1 polymer ?
#
loop_
_entity_poly.entity_id
_entity_poly.type
_entity_poly.pdbx_seq_one_letter_code
_entity_poly.pdbx_strand_id
1 'polypeptide(L)'
;MNTRASKRPTALLPAKGWLAALAALVATSLVLAPGTAAARQGTVWLCKPGLEHNPCGPSLATTRLSNDGQTVEGKYTPPKIRRPAIDCFYLYPTVSDDQTDNSDLSIDPEERSIALYQAARYSQRCRVFAPMYRQITLKRLLQGNDTITPKMQRIAYQSALAGWKDYLNNFNHGRPFVLIGHSQGSFLLRKLIAEQIDSNANLRHRLVSAILLGGNVLVKKHRATGGDFKNIPACHSDTQLHCVIAFSTFNEPPPQDAVFGRVNGSLGSPVDPTLKVLCAYPGNSHLKTVLPTAPFAPGTTIGAATNLIGFAQPNATTAWAEFDHAYTGACSSAAGANVLQIAGNPGAPHLRSVPDATWGLHLTDANIALGNLTHIVKREQQAFFQR
;
A
#
# COMPACT_ATOMS: atom_id res chain seq x y z
N MET A 1 -11.43 7.27 -85.67
CA MET A 1 -11.08 8.19 -86.76
C MET A 1 -9.66 8.66 -86.49
N ASN A 2 -8.82 8.26 -87.40
CA ASN A 2 -7.56 8.86 -87.90
C ASN A 2 -6.48 9.23 -86.88
N THR A 3 -5.40 8.45 -86.83
CA THR A 3 -4.25 8.22 -87.73
C THR A 3 -3.19 9.33 -87.68
N ARG A 4 -2.03 9.03 -87.41
CA ARG A 4 -0.71 8.78 -88.06
C ARG A 4 0.41 9.48 -87.31
N ALA A 5 1.38 8.79 -86.85
CA ALA A 5 2.55 8.18 -87.49
C ALA A 5 3.75 9.16 -87.72
N SER A 6 4.88 8.73 -87.23
CA SER A 6 6.17 8.59 -87.92
C SER A 6 7.15 9.79 -87.96
N LYS A 7 8.33 9.71 -87.44
CA LYS A 7 9.57 9.19 -88.09
C LYS A 7 10.84 9.52 -87.25
N ARG A 8 11.71 8.55 -87.16
CA ARG A 8 13.15 8.72 -86.90
C ARG A 8 13.85 9.21 -88.19
N PRO A 9 15.05 9.75 -88.07
CA PRO A 9 16.27 8.96 -88.22
C PRO A 9 17.51 9.43 -87.43
N THR A 10 18.25 8.44 -87.05
CA THR A 10 19.67 8.02 -87.20
C THR A 10 20.80 9.04 -87.28
N ALA A 11 21.82 8.79 -86.46
CA ALA A 11 23.25 8.59 -86.67
C ALA A 11 24.18 9.80 -86.55
N LEU A 12 25.17 9.72 -85.67
CA LEU A 12 26.62 9.50 -85.90
C LEU A 12 27.48 9.87 -84.69
N LEU A 13 28.29 8.89 -84.25
CA LEU A 13 29.45 9.10 -83.38
C LEU A 13 30.58 9.74 -84.15
N PRO A 14 31.57 10.41 -83.48
CA PRO A 14 32.76 9.71 -83.04
C PRO A 14 33.51 10.23 -81.79
N ALA A 15 34.14 9.29 -81.17
CA ALA A 15 35.50 9.17 -80.65
C ALA A 15 36.11 10.13 -79.59
N LYS A 16 36.51 9.50 -78.54
CA LYS A 16 37.77 9.63 -77.75
C LYS A 16 38.05 10.90 -76.98
N GLY A 17 38.12 10.73 -75.65
CA GLY A 17 38.82 11.60 -74.70
C GLY A 17 38.80 10.96 -73.30
N TRP A 18 39.93 10.35 -72.94
CA TRP A 18 40.18 9.87 -71.57
C TRP A 18 40.42 11.02 -70.64
N LEU A 19 39.67 11.18 -69.59
CA LEU A 19 40.01 11.90 -68.36
C LEU A 19 39.58 11.19 -67.18
N ALA A 20 40.55 10.74 -66.38
CA ALA A 20 40.35 10.08 -65.05
C ALA A 20 39.75 11.08 -64.07
N ALA A 21 38.59 10.79 -63.59
CA ALA A 21 38.02 11.52 -62.44
C ALA A 21 38.10 10.58 -61.18
N LEU A 22 38.98 10.96 -60.27
CA LEU A 22 39.03 10.38 -58.90
C LEU A 22 37.70 10.66 -58.20
N ALA A 23 36.94 9.61 -57.95
CA ALA A 23 35.78 9.65 -57.04
C ALA A 23 36.31 9.57 -55.59
N ALA A 24 36.33 10.69 -54.88
CA ALA A 24 36.54 10.72 -53.45
C ALA A 24 35.28 10.16 -52.75
N LEU A 25 35.36 8.91 -52.23
CA LEU A 25 34.38 8.34 -51.31
C LEU A 25 34.49 9.05 -49.95
N VAL A 26 33.61 10.00 -49.70
CA VAL A 26 33.40 10.55 -48.36
C VAL A 26 32.58 9.50 -47.58
N ALA A 27 33.28 8.68 -46.82
CA ALA A 27 32.66 7.81 -45.79
C ALA A 27 32.16 8.68 -44.65
N THR A 28 30.88 9.05 -44.65
CA THR A 28 30.20 9.64 -43.51
C THR A 28 30.05 8.53 -42.47
N SER A 29 30.98 8.50 -41.51
CA SER A 29 30.86 7.68 -40.32
C SER A 29 29.70 8.28 -39.48
N LEU A 30 28.53 7.62 -39.49
CA LEU A 30 27.48 7.85 -38.50
C LEU A 30 28.06 7.43 -37.16
N VAL A 31 28.55 8.37 -36.37
CA VAL A 31 28.81 8.17 -34.96
C VAL A 31 27.44 8.05 -34.28
N LEU A 32 26.95 6.84 -34.09
CA LEU A 32 25.87 6.55 -33.15
C LEU A 32 26.39 6.94 -31.75
N ALA A 33 26.02 8.14 -31.29
CA ALA A 33 26.21 8.50 -29.91
C ALA A 33 25.50 7.42 -29.05
N PRO A 34 26.21 6.80 -28.09
CA PRO A 34 25.52 5.88 -27.17
C PRO A 34 24.47 6.71 -26.46
N GLY A 35 23.20 6.39 -26.75
CA GLY A 35 22.09 6.94 -25.98
C GLY A 35 22.41 6.67 -24.51
N THR A 36 22.59 7.72 -23.73
CA THR A 36 22.68 7.63 -22.28
C THR A 36 21.40 6.94 -21.81
N ALA A 37 21.48 5.62 -21.59
CA ALA A 37 20.46 4.93 -20.85
C ALA A 37 20.37 5.66 -19.51
N ALA A 38 19.29 6.44 -19.34
CA ALA A 38 19.02 7.08 -18.06
C ALA A 38 19.09 5.94 -17.05
N ALA A 39 20.09 5.99 -16.16
CA ALA A 39 20.27 5.00 -15.12
C ALA A 39 18.93 4.85 -14.43
N ARG A 40 18.30 3.69 -14.52
CA ARG A 40 17.06 3.41 -13.79
C ARG A 40 17.39 3.64 -12.33
N GLN A 41 16.91 4.71 -11.79
CA GLN A 41 17.07 5.04 -10.38
C GLN A 41 16.54 3.83 -9.62
N GLY A 42 17.42 3.14 -8.87
CA GLY A 42 17.04 1.95 -8.10
C GLY A 42 15.93 2.29 -7.10
N THR A 43 15.19 1.30 -6.66
CA THR A 43 14.15 1.49 -5.65
C THR A 43 14.77 2.07 -4.38
N VAL A 44 14.24 3.18 -3.90
CA VAL A 44 14.52 3.71 -2.57
C VAL A 44 13.70 2.91 -1.57
N TRP A 45 14.37 2.28 -0.62
CA TRP A 45 13.71 1.44 0.39
C TRP A 45 13.58 2.19 1.71
N LEU A 46 12.34 2.42 2.12
CA LEU A 46 12.02 2.91 3.47
C LEU A 46 12.29 1.83 4.51
N CYS A 47 11.85 0.58 4.24
CA CYS A 47 12.18 -0.59 5.05
C CYS A 47 12.70 -1.72 4.16
N LYS A 48 13.81 -2.30 4.56
CA LYS A 48 14.39 -3.51 3.96
C LYS A 48 15.36 -4.15 4.97
N PRO A 49 15.48 -5.48 5.04
CA PRO A 49 16.54 -6.11 5.83
C PRO A 49 17.93 -5.58 5.47
N GLY A 50 18.74 -5.27 6.49
CA GLY A 50 20.11 -4.78 6.31
C GLY A 50 20.25 -3.26 6.09
N LEU A 51 19.15 -2.47 6.11
CA LEU A 51 19.26 -1.01 6.15
C LEU A 51 19.75 -0.54 7.52
N GLU A 52 20.70 0.38 7.54
CA GLU A 52 21.30 0.92 8.76
C GLU A 52 20.25 1.65 9.63
N HIS A 53 19.46 2.52 9.05
CA HIS A 53 18.43 3.30 9.74
C HIS A 53 17.02 2.81 9.40
N ASN A 54 16.78 1.50 9.52
CA ASN A 54 15.53 0.85 9.17
C ASN A 54 14.42 1.16 10.19
N PRO A 55 13.39 1.97 9.86
CA PRO A 55 12.30 2.28 10.79
C PRO A 55 11.43 1.06 11.11
N CYS A 56 11.51 -0.01 10.33
CA CYS A 56 10.82 -1.28 10.60
C CYS A 56 11.65 -2.24 11.47
N GLY A 57 12.81 -1.83 11.97
CA GLY A 57 13.73 -2.66 12.75
C GLY A 57 13.90 -2.31 14.23
N PRO A 58 13.08 -1.44 14.86
CA PRO A 58 13.30 -1.00 16.23
C PRO A 58 13.05 -2.12 17.25
N SER A 59 13.32 -1.80 18.52
CA SER A 59 12.93 -2.65 19.65
C SER A 59 11.42 -2.90 19.64
N LEU A 60 11.01 -4.13 19.93
CA LEU A 60 9.61 -4.52 20.07
C LEU A 60 9.18 -4.61 21.54
N ALA A 61 10.02 -4.15 22.48
CA ALA A 61 9.68 -4.11 23.90
C ALA A 61 8.37 -3.32 24.10
N THR A 62 7.45 -3.90 24.82
CA THR A 62 6.05 -3.43 24.95
C THR A 62 5.65 -3.34 26.40
N THR A 63 5.03 -2.24 26.78
CA THR A 63 4.32 -2.08 28.05
C THR A 63 2.84 -2.34 27.79
N ARG A 64 2.25 -3.29 28.52
CA ARG A 64 0.80 -3.50 28.56
C ARG A 64 0.21 -2.56 29.58
N LEU A 65 -0.86 -1.89 29.19
CA LEU A 65 -1.52 -0.84 29.95
C LEU A 65 -3.00 -1.16 30.15
N SER A 66 -3.55 -0.63 31.23
CA SER A 66 -4.98 -0.53 31.44
C SER A 66 -5.71 0.20 30.30
N ASN A 67 -7.03 0.12 30.28
CA ASN A 67 -7.84 0.73 29.21
C ASN A 67 -7.62 2.23 29.05
N ASP A 68 -7.39 2.95 30.15
CA ASP A 68 -7.11 4.40 30.16
C ASP A 68 -5.65 4.76 29.83
N GLY A 69 -4.78 3.76 29.68
CA GLY A 69 -3.36 3.93 29.36
C GLY A 69 -2.48 4.39 30.54
N GLN A 70 -2.98 4.41 31.77
CA GLN A 70 -2.27 4.98 32.91
C GLN A 70 -1.61 3.92 33.80
N THR A 71 -2.25 2.76 33.99
CA THR A 71 -1.71 1.69 34.85
C THR A 71 -0.92 0.68 34.03
N VAL A 72 0.31 0.41 34.48
CA VAL A 72 1.15 -0.63 33.88
C VAL A 72 0.72 -2.00 34.39
N GLU A 73 0.21 -2.86 33.49
CA GLU A 73 -0.21 -4.23 33.81
C GLU A 73 0.90 -5.26 33.55
N GLY A 74 1.93 -4.88 32.80
CA GLY A 74 3.07 -5.75 32.54
C GLY A 74 3.98 -5.22 31.42
N LYS A 75 5.12 -5.89 31.27
CA LYS A 75 6.08 -5.59 30.19
C LYS A 75 6.50 -6.91 29.53
N TYR A 76 6.65 -6.90 28.24
CA TYR A 76 7.17 -8.05 27.49
C TYR A 76 7.87 -7.60 26.20
N THR A 77 8.66 -8.49 25.63
CA THR A 77 9.25 -8.30 24.30
C THR A 77 8.86 -9.49 23.44
N PRO A 78 8.11 -9.28 22.33
CA PRO A 78 7.83 -10.37 21.41
C PRO A 78 9.13 -11.01 20.90
N PRO A 79 9.20 -12.34 20.83
CA PRO A 79 10.39 -13.00 20.31
C PRO A 79 10.62 -12.60 18.85
N LYS A 80 11.80 -12.08 18.56
CA LYS A 80 12.21 -11.76 17.19
C LYS A 80 12.71 -13.04 16.51
N ILE A 81 12.05 -13.41 15.41
CA ILE A 81 12.49 -14.55 14.60
C ILE A 81 13.74 -14.13 13.83
N ARG A 82 14.88 -14.77 14.09
CA ARG A 82 16.16 -14.44 13.43
C ARG A 82 16.14 -14.63 11.91
N ARG A 83 15.39 -15.64 11.43
CA ARG A 83 15.19 -15.95 10.02
C ARG A 83 13.70 -16.14 9.73
N PRO A 84 12.94 -15.05 9.57
CA PRO A 84 11.52 -15.16 9.24
C PRO A 84 11.33 -15.99 7.97
N ALA A 85 10.35 -16.89 7.97
CA ALA A 85 10.09 -17.76 6.82
C ALA A 85 9.28 -17.05 5.72
N ILE A 86 8.60 -15.96 6.04
CA ILE A 86 7.76 -15.17 5.13
C ILE A 86 8.27 -13.74 5.04
N ASP A 87 7.79 -13.01 4.02
CA ASP A 87 8.03 -11.59 3.82
C ASP A 87 6.74 -10.78 4.03
N CYS A 88 6.85 -9.52 4.45
CA CYS A 88 5.78 -8.55 4.46
C CYS A 88 6.15 -7.40 3.52
N PHE A 89 5.33 -7.17 2.50
CA PHE A 89 5.47 -6.04 1.60
C PHE A 89 4.43 -4.98 1.97
N TYR A 90 4.90 -3.79 2.33
CA TYR A 90 4.07 -2.73 2.88
C TYR A 90 4.05 -1.49 1.98
N LEU A 91 2.85 -0.97 1.72
CA LEU A 91 2.61 0.35 1.14
C LEU A 91 1.87 1.23 2.14
N TYR A 92 2.49 2.34 2.49
CA TYR A 92 2.01 3.28 3.51
C TYR A 92 0.90 4.21 2.96
N PRO A 93 0.14 4.89 3.84
CA PRO A 93 -0.89 5.85 3.46
C PRO A 93 -0.28 7.17 2.96
N THR A 94 -1.14 8.11 2.56
CA THR A 94 -0.74 9.50 2.31
C THR A 94 -0.20 10.13 3.58
N VAL A 95 1.08 10.52 3.58
CA VAL A 95 1.73 11.20 4.71
C VAL A 95 2.60 12.38 4.29
N SER A 96 3.05 12.46 3.03
CA SER A 96 4.00 13.46 2.57
C SER A 96 3.45 14.89 2.63
N ASP A 97 4.20 15.78 3.25
CA ASP A 97 3.99 17.21 3.29
C ASP A 97 4.59 17.95 2.06
N ASP A 98 5.08 17.23 1.05
CA ASP A 98 5.57 17.80 -0.20
C ASP A 98 4.53 18.72 -0.82
N GLN A 99 5.00 19.87 -1.35
CA GLN A 99 4.12 20.88 -1.96
C GLN A 99 3.77 20.59 -3.41
N THR A 100 4.17 19.45 -3.93
CA THR A 100 3.87 18.92 -5.27
C THR A 100 2.62 18.04 -5.30
N ASP A 101 2.17 17.63 -6.47
CA ASP A 101 1.00 16.74 -6.64
C ASP A 101 1.29 15.32 -6.17
N ASN A 102 2.44 14.80 -6.58
CA ASN A 102 3.01 13.54 -6.10
C ASN A 102 4.34 13.84 -5.40
N SER A 103 4.62 13.13 -4.33
CA SER A 103 5.87 13.26 -3.58
C SER A 103 7.09 12.90 -4.41
N ASP A 104 8.24 13.34 -3.97
CA ASP A 104 9.50 12.77 -4.42
C ASP A 104 9.75 11.39 -3.77
N LEU A 105 10.99 10.93 -3.69
CA LEU A 105 11.35 9.67 -3.06
C LEU A 105 12.29 9.87 -1.86
N SER A 106 12.36 11.09 -1.33
CA SER A 106 13.06 11.38 -0.09
C SER A 106 12.37 10.68 1.07
N ILE A 107 13.15 10.26 2.06
CA ILE A 107 12.59 9.62 3.26
C ILE A 107 12.54 10.68 4.35
N ASP A 108 11.39 11.29 4.51
CA ASP A 108 11.15 12.35 5.47
C ASP A 108 10.65 11.83 6.83
N PRO A 109 10.53 12.66 7.87
CA PRO A 109 10.09 12.22 9.20
C PRO A 109 8.74 11.50 9.20
N GLU A 110 7.79 11.92 8.35
CA GLU A 110 6.46 11.33 8.25
C GLU A 110 6.49 9.91 7.66
N GLU A 111 7.33 9.63 6.64
CA GLU A 111 7.49 8.29 6.09
C GLU A 111 8.15 7.35 7.12
N ARG A 112 9.15 7.84 7.85
CA ARG A 112 9.78 7.07 8.93
C ARG A 112 8.77 6.74 10.02
N SER A 113 7.98 7.73 10.43
CA SER A 113 6.99 7.56 11.49
C SER A 113 5.88 6.60 11.08
N ILE A 114 5.33 6.71 9.86
CA ILE A 114 4.26 5.80 9.44
C ILE A 114 4.75 4.36 9.30
N ALA A 115 5.99 4.14 8.83
CA ALA A 115 6.58 2.82 8.78
C ALA A 115 6.76 2.22 10.19
N LEU A 116 7.21 3.03 11.15
CA LEU A 116 7.26 2.64 12.55
C LEU A 116 5.86 2.26 13.06
N TYR A 117 4.88 3.14 12.89
CA TYR A 117 3.53 2.97 13.44
C TYR A 117 2.79 1.76 12.89
N GLN A 118 2.91 1.48 11.59
CA GLN A 118 2.06 0.50 10.92
C GLN A 118 2.80 -0.78 10.47
N ALA A 119 4.10 -0.71 10.13
CA ALA A 119 4.82 -1.84 9.57
C ALA A 119 5.82 -2.50 10.52
N ALA A 120 6.45 -1.73 11.41
CA ALA A 120 7.55 -2.24 12.23
C ALA A 120 7.16 -3.43 13.12
N ARG A 121 5.92 -3.44 13.62
CA ARG A 121 5.43 -4.53 14.48
C ARG A 121 5.38 -5.89 13.77
N TYR A 122 5.23 -5.91 12.45
CA TYR A 122 5.26 -7.14 11.65
C TYR A 122 6.66 -7.76 11.57
N SER A 123 7.73 -7.02 11.90
CA SER A 123 9.10 -7.55 11.93
C SER A 123 9.30 -8.70 12.93
N GLN A 124 8.39 -8.89 13.88
CA GLN A 124 8.35 -10.06 14.73
C GLN A 124 8.01 -11.35 13.98
N ARG A 125 7.48 -11.28 12.76
CA ARG A 125 6.97 -12.42 11.97
C ARG A 125 7.60 -12.53 10.59
N CYS A 126 7.92 -11.42 9.93
CA CYS A 126 8.37 -11.38 8.55
C CYS A 126 9.56 -10.44 8.34
N ARG A 127 10.26 -10.63 7.24
CA ARG A 127 11.15 -9.61 6.71
C ARG A 127 10.28 -8.50 6.11
N VAL A 128 10.40 -7.29 6.60
CA VAL A 128 9.58 -6.16 6.14
C VAL A 128 10.28 -5.45 4.98
N PHE A 129 9.54 -5.26 3.89
CA PHE A 129 9.93 -4.50 2.71
C PHE A 129 8.90 -3.39 2.47
N ALA A 130 9.35 -2.15 2.44
CA ALA A 130 8.53 -0.99 2.12
C ALA A 130 9.30 -0.10 1.15
N PRO A 131 8.94 -0.06 -0.13
CA PRO A 131 9.54 0.89 -1.05
C PRO A 131 8.98 2.29 -0.79
N MET A 132 9.80 3.31 -0.99
CA MET A 132 9.30 4.65 -1.25
C MET A 132 8.54 4.64 -2.57
N TYR A 133 7.44 5.38 -2.62
CA TYR A 133 6.69 5.56 -3.87
C TYR A 133 6.18 7.00 -3.96
N ARG A 134 5.98 7.50 -5.16
CA ARG A 134 5.49 8.85 -5.43
C ARG A 134 4.02 8.99 -5.07
N GLN A 135 3.75 9.04 -3.77
CA GLN A 135 2.41 9.17 -3.23
C GLN A 135 1.74 10.47 -3.66
N ILE A 136 0.42 10.48 -3.76
CA ILE A 136 -0.36 11.72 -3.81
C ILE A 136 -0.19 12.39 -2.45
N THR A 137 0.17 13.67 -2.42
CA THR A 137 0.54 14.38 -1.21
C THR A 137 -0.64 14.79 -0.34
N LEU A 138 -0.40 15.10 0.93
CA LEU A 138 -1.43 15.67 1.83
C LEU A 138 -1.99 16.98 1.28
N LYS A 139 -1.16 17.81 0.64
CA LYS A 139 -1.62 19.03 -0.03
C LYS A 139 -2.79 18.75 -0.98
N ARG A 140 -2.70 17.69 -1.80
CA ARG A 140 -3.77 17.33 -2.75
C ARG A 140 -4.96 16.67 -2.07
N LEU A 141 -4.70 15.77 -1.14
CA LEU A 141 -5.76 15.09 -0.39
C LEU A 141 -6.65 16.09 0.37
N LEU A 142 -6.05 17.10 1.01
CA LEU A 142 -6.77 18.13 1.78
C LEU A 142 -7.52 19.14 0.91
N GLN A 143 -7.21 19.25 -0.39
CA GLN A 143 -7.96 20.06 -1.35
C GLN A 143 -9.25 19.39 -1.84
N GLY A 144 -9.48 18.14 -1.47
CA GLY A 144 -10.64 17.35 -1.86
C GLY A 144 -10.34 16.30 -2.92
N ASN A 145 -11.12 15.22 -2.89
CA ASN A 145 -10.93 14.07 -3.78
C ASN A 145 -11.13 14.40 -5.28
N ASP A 146 -11.88 15.41 -5.61
CA ASP A 146 -12.13 15.91 -6.97
C ASP A 146 -10.88 16.54 -7.60
N THR A 147 -9.89 16.93 -6.80
CA THR A 147 -8.60 17.45 -7.27
C THR A 147 -7.62 16.36 -7.68
N ILE A 148 -7.88 15.10 -7.29
CA ILE A 148 -7.02 13.95 -7.58
C ILE A 148 -7.24 13.46 -9.01
N THR A 149 -6.26 13.69 -9.85
CA THR A 149 -6.34 13.37 -11.28
C THR A 149 -5.90 11.92 -11.58
N PRO A 150 -6.36 11.32 -12.71
CA PRO A 150 -5.86 10.03 -13.18
C PRO A 150 -4.34 10.00 -13.43
N LYS A 151 -3.72 11.15 -13.73
CA LYS A 151 -2.26 11.27 -13.89
C LYS A 151 -1.55 11.05 -12.56
N MET A 152 -2.01 11.69 -11.48
CA MET A 152 -1.43 11.54 -10.14
C MET A 152 -1.53 10.09 -9.67
N GLN A 153 -2.70 9.46 -9.82
CA GLN A 153 -2.94 8.06 -9.47
C GLN A 153 -2.02 7.12 -10.26
N ARG A 154 -1.83 7.36 -11.56
CA ARG A 154 -0.94 6.57 -12.41
C ARG A 154 0.52 6.69 -11.98
N ILE A 155 1.00 7.89 -11.64
CA ILE A 155 2.36 8.12 -11.15
C ILE A 155 2.60 7.33 -9.86
N ALA A 156 1.69 7.43 -8.88
CA ALA A 156 1.77 6.72 -7.63
C ALA A 156 1.78 5.20 -7.84
N TYR A 157 0.87 4.69 -8.68
CA TYR A 157 0.79 3.27 -8.98
C TYR A 157 2.03 2.74 -9.70
N GLN A 158 2.53 3.43 -10.71
CA GLN A 158 3.74 3.00 -11.45
C GLN A 158 4.96 2.97 -10.55
N SER A 159 5.08 3.93 -9.62
CA SER A 159 6.16 3.96 -8.64
C SER A 159 6.07 2.77 -7.66
N ALA A 160 4.89 2.51 -7.09
CA ALA A 160 4.66 1.36 -6.21
C ALA A 160 4.89 0.02 -6.95
N LEU A 161 4.43 -0.10 -8.20
CA LEU A 161 4.63 -1.28 -9.04
C LEU A 161 6.13 -1.51 -9.35
N ALA A 162 6.91 -0.46 -9.54
CA ALA A 162 8.36 -0.58 -9.71
C ALA A 162 9.02 -1.18 -8.46
N GLY A 163 8.65 -0.70 -7.27
CA GLY A 163 9.12 -1.26 -5.99
C GLY A 163 8.70 -2.73 -5.80
N TRP A 164 7.48 -3.08 -6.17
CA TRP A 164 7.01 -4.48 -6.15
C TRP A 164 7.82 -5.38 -7.08
N LYS A 165 8.09 -4.93 -8.30
CA LYS A 165 8.90 -5.70 -9.27
C LYS A 165 10.34 -5.86 -8.79
N ASP A 166 10.93 -4.81 -8.22
CA ASP A 166 12.27 -4.88 -7.64
C ASP A 166 12.32 -5.87 -6.48
N TYR A 167 11.32 -5.82 -5.57
CA TYR A 167 11.17 -6.80 -4.49
C TYR A 167 11.13 -8.24 -4.99
N LEU A 168 10.28 -8.53 -5.99
CA LEU A 168 10.16 -9.88 -6.53
C LEU A 168 11.45 -10.37 -7.18
N ASN A 169 12.11 -9.51 -7.96
CA ASN A 169 13.27 -9.89 -8.76
C ASN A 169 14.54 -10.05 -7.91
N ASN A 170 14.72 -9.20 -6.90
CA ASN A 170 16.00 -9.07 -6.22
C ASN A 170 16.00 -9.55 -4.76
N PHE A 171 14.85 -9.68 -4.11
CA PHE A 171 14.79 -9.92 -2.67
C PHE A 171 13.90 -11.08 -2.22
N ASN A 172 12.81 -11.32 -2.93
CA ASN A 172 11.82 -12.30 -2.49
C ASN A 172 12.27 -13.76 -2.69
N HIS A 173 12.95 -14.08 -3.78
CA HIS A 173 13.47 -15.43 -4.07
C HIS A 173 12.46 -16.55 -3.87
N GLY A 174 11.22 -16.36 -4.35
CA GLY A 174 10.16 -17.36 -4.27
C GLY A 174 9.49 -17.53 -2.89
N ARG A 175 9.82 -16.72 -1.90
CA ARG A 175 9.27 -16.82 -0.55
C ARG A 175 7.78 -16.46 -0.48
N PRO A 176 7.02 -17.06 0.45
CA PRO A 176 5.66 -16.61 0.74
C PRO A 176 5.67 -15.17 1.27
N PHE A 177 4.58 -14.43 0.99
CA PHE A 177 4.49 -13.04 1.39
C PHE A 177 3.10 -12.64 1.86
N VAL A 178 3.06 -11.66 2.75
CA VAL A 178 1.87 -10.89 3.15
C VAL A 178 1.97 -9.53 2.51
N LEU A 179 0.87 -9.04 1.91
CA LEU A 179 0.75 -7.66 1.47
C LEU A 179 0.05 -6.85 2.56
N ILE A 180 0.58 -5.67 2.87
CA ILE A 180 0.02 -4.80 3.90
C ILE A 180 -0.13 -3.41 3.30
N GLY A 181 -1.33 -2.86 3.37
CA GLY A 181 -1.61 -1.52 2.92
C GLY A 181 -2.53 -0.77 3.87
N HIS A 182 -2.39 0.55 3.89
CA HIS A 182 -3.33 1.44 4.54
C HIS A 182 -3.66 2.61 3.60
N SER A 183 -4.93 3.02 3.56
CA SER A 183 -5.37 4.19 2.79
C SER A 183 -4.89 4.14 1.33
N GLN A 184 -4.16 5.15 0.84
CA GLN A 184 -3.58 5.17 -0.51
C GLN A 184 -2.78 3.90 -0.81
N GLY A 185 -1.99 3.38 0.16
CA GLY A 185 -1.27 2.12 0.01
C GLY A 185 -2.19 0.93 -0.25
N SER A 186 -3.36 0.88 0.41
CA SER A 186 -4.39 -0.14 0.14
C SER A 186 -4.99 0.00 -1.25
N PHE A 187 -5.31 1.22 -1.71
CA PHE A 187 -5.81 1.45 -3.08
C PHE A 187 -4.82 1.01 -4.15
N LEU A 188 -3.52 1.29 -3.94
CA LEU A 188 -2.47 0.85 -4.84
C LEU A 188 -2.31 -0.68 -4.84
N LEU A 189 -2.37 -1.31 -3.66
CA LEU A 189 -2.30 -2.78 -3.55
C LEU A 189 -3.53 -3.46 -4.13
N ARG A 190 -4.75 -2.91 -4.02
CA ARG A 190 -5.93 -3.44 -4.72
C ARG A 190 -5.67 -3.58 -6.21
N LYS A 191 -5.19 -2.49 -6.84
CA LYS A 191 -4.85 -2.49 -8.26
C LYS A 191 -3.71 -3.45 -8.58
N LEU A 192 -2.65 -3.46 -7.77
CA LEU A 192 -1.51 -4.36 -7.94
C LEU A 192 -1.95 -5.84 -7.85
N ILE A 193 -2.75 -6.19 -6.84
CA ILE A 193 -3.26 -7.55 -6.69
C ILE A 193 -4.11 -7.96 -7.89
N ALA A 194 -5.05 -7.11 -8.31
CA ALA A 194 -5.91 -7.39 -9.46
C ALA A 194 -5.12 -7.61 -10.75
N GLU A 195 -4.09 -6.82 -11.01
CA GLU A 195 -3.33 -6.84 -12.26
C GLU A 195 -2.17 -7.84 -12.27
N GLN A 196 -1.51 -8.07 -11.12
CA GLN A 196 -0.27 -8.85 -11.07
C GLN A 196 -0.43 -10.21 -10.39
N ILE A 197 -1.40 -10.37 -9.47
CA ILE A 197 -1.47 -11.54 -8.60
C ILE A 197 -2.73 -12.36 -8.84
N ASP A 198 -3.91 -11.73 -8.96
CA ASP A 198 -5.19 -12.44 -8.95
C ASP A 198 -5.35 -13.46 -10.08
N SER A 199 -4.82 -13.21 -11.27
CA SER A 199 -4.79 -14.15 -12.38
C SER A 199 -3.56 -15.07 -12.40
N ASN A 200 -2.51 -14.77 -11.61
CA ASN A 200 -1.26 -15.51 -11.60
C ASN A 200 -1.27 -16.58 -10.50
N ALA A 201 -1.47 -17.85 -10.87
CA ALA A 201 -1.55 -18.96 -9.92
C ALA A 201 -0.29 -19.06 -9.02
N ASN A 202 0.92 -18.87 -9.56
CA ASN A 202 2.16 -18.97 -8.82
C ASN A 202 2.26 -17.88 -7.74
N LEU A 203 1.87 -16.65 -8.05
CA LEU A 203 1.87 -15.56 -7.07
C LEU A 203 0.75 -15.76 -6.04
N ARG A 204 -0.44 -16.21 -6.44
CA ARG A 204 -1.51 -16.53 -5.49
C ARG A 204 -1.09 -17.61 -4.50
N HIS A 205 -0.41 -18.67 -4.95
CA HIS A 205 0.10 -19.73 -4.07
C HIS A 205 1.11 -19.23 -3.05
N ARG A 206 1.81 -18.16 -3.35
CA ARG A 206 2.81 -17.55 -2.46
C ARG A 206 2.21 -16.45 -1.58
N LEU A 207 1.05 -15.91 -1.94
CA LEU A 207 0.33 -14.95 -1.12
C LEU A 207 -0.19 -15.66 0.14
N VAL A 208 0.34 -15.31 1.31
CA VAL A 208 -0.18 -15.77 2.60
C VAL A 208 -1.54 -15.10 2.81
N SER A 209 -1.57 -13.78 2.88
CA SER A 209 -2.79 -12.96 2.89
C SER A 209 -2.47 -11.53 2.41
N ALA A 210 -3.54 -10.75 2.14
CA ALA A 210 -3.44 -9.32 1.93
C ALA A 210 -4.24 -8.59 3.02
N ILE A 211 -3.62 -7.66 3.73
CA ILE A 211 -4.21 -6.81 4.76
C ILE A 211 -4.35 -5.41 4.16
N LEU A 212 -5.58 -5.05 3.77
CA LEU A 212 -5.89 -3.83 3.03
C LEU A 212 -6.85 -2.94 3.84
N LEU A 213 -6.27 -2.10 4.69
CA LEU A 213 -7.02 -1.28 5.64
C LEU A 213 -7.36 0.08 5.01
N GLY A 214 -8.56 0.58 5.28
CA GLY A 214 -9.00 1.87 4.73
C GLY A 214 -8.94 1.95 3.20
N GLY A 215 -9.15 0.83 2.50
CA GLY A 215 -8.96 0.73 1.05
C GLY A 215 -10.23 0.46 0.25
N ASN A 216 -11.41 0.44 0.87
CA ASN A 216 -12.70 0.15 0.21
C ASN A 216 -12.64 -1.03 -0.76
N VAL A 217 -12.04 -2.16 -0.34
CA VAL A 217 -11.99 -3.38 -1.17
C VAL A 217 -13.40 -3.80 -1.54
N LEU A 218 -13.65 -4.09 -2.82
CA LEU A 218 -14.97 -4.41 -3.33
C LEU A 218 -15.17 -5.91 -3.54
N VAL A 219 -16.35 -6.38 -3.17
CA VAL A 219 -16.84 -7.72 -3.49
C VAL A 219 -18.29 -7.64 -4.01
N LYS A 220 -18.75 -8.66 -4.73
CA LYS A 220 -20.18 -8.77 -5.06
C LYS A 220 -20.98 -8.98 -3.78
N LYS A 221 -22.19 -8.41 -3.72
CA LYS A 221 -23.14 -8.68 -2.63
C LYS A 221 -23.33 -10.18 -2.48
N HIS A 222 -23.34 -10.67 -1.24
CA HIS A 222 -23.49 -12.10 -0.87
C HIS A 222 -22.38 -13.03 -1.40
N ARG A 223 -21.21 -12.47 -1.80
CA ARG A 223 -20.04 -13.24 -2.23
C ARG A 223 -18.77 -12.74 -1.55
N ALA A 224 -17.78 -13.62 -1.46
CA ALA A 224 -16.44 -13.28 -0.97
C ALA A 224 -15.50 -12.73 -2.05
N THR A 225 -15.93 -12.74 -3.32
CA THR A 225 -15.13 -12.34 -4.51
C THR A 225 -16.00 -11.60 -5.52
N GLY A 226 -15.43 -11.27 -6.67
CA GLY A 226 -16.16 -10.77 -7.85
C GLY A 226 -16.34 -9.27 -7.91
N GLY A 227 -15.66 -8.52 -7.02
CA GLY A 227 -15.43 -7.09 -7.14
C GLY A 227 -14.01 -6.83 -7.65
N ASP A 228 -13.10 -6.43 -6.76
CA ASP A 228 -11.71 -6.19 -7.14
C ASP A 228 -10.97 -7.46 -7.56
N PHE A 229 -11.29 -8.60 -6.94
CA PHE A 229 -10.60 -9.87 -7.17
C PHE A 229 -11.57 -10.96 -7.62
N LYS A 230 -11.13 -11.79 -8.58
CA LYS A 230 -11.89 -12.92 -9.08
C LYS A 230 -11.58 -14.21 -8.32
N ASN A 231 -10.32 -14.38 -7.92
CA ASN A 231 -9.79 -15.63 -7.36
C ASN A 231 -9.39 -15.53 -5.89
N ILE A 232 -9.12 -14.31 -5.38
CA ILE A 232 -8.69 -14.09 -4.00
C ILE A 232 -9.93 -13.71 -3.17
N PRO A 233 -10.42 -14.57 -2.26
CA PRO A 233 -11.60 -14.32 -1.46
C PRO A 233 -11.32 -13.47 -0.21
N ALA A 234 -12.38 -13.02 0.45
CA ALA A 234 -12.32 -12.52 1.81
C ALA A 234 -11.83 -13.60 2.79
N CYS A 235 -11.04 -13.21 3.80
CA CYS A 235 -10.66 -14.13 4.89
C CYS A 235 -11.82 -14.32 5.88
N HIS A 236 -12.09 -15.58 6.24
CA HIS A 236 -13.13 -15.96 7.21
C HIS A 236 -12.57 -16.56 8.51
N SER A 237 -11.28 -16.91 8.55
CA SER A 237 -10.58 -17.38 9.74
C SER A 237 -9.14 -16.89 9.81
N ASP A 238 -8.56 -16.95 10.99
CA ASP A 238 -7.18 -16.53 11.27
C ASP A 238 -6.09 -17.49 10.73
N THR A 239 -6.51 -18.59 10.11
CA THR A 239 -5.63 -19.59 9.47
C THR A 239 -5.88 -19.74 7.98
N GLN A 240 -6.87 -19.02 7.44
CA GLN A 240 -7.15 -19.07 6.01
C GLN A 240 -6.04 -18.36 5.23
N LEU A 241 -5.65 -18.97 4.12
CA LEU A 241 -4.60 -18.46 3.24
C LEU A 241 -5.16 -18.00 1.90
N HIS A 242 -4.35 -17.23 1.17
CA HIS A 242 -4.69 -16.73 -0.16
C HIS A 242 -5.98 -15.90 -0.16
N CYS A 243 -6.18 -15.09 0.88
CA CYS A 243 -7.39 -14.30 1.10
C CYS A 243 -7.07 -12.85 1.50
N VAL A 244 -8.09 -12.03 1.61
CA VAL A 244 -8.01 -10.61 1.94
C VAL A 244 -8.67 -10.32 3.27
N ILE A 245 -7.93 -9.66 4.17
CA ILE A 245 -8.43 -8.95 5.35
C ILE A 245 -8.60 -7.49 4.93
N ALA A 246 -9.78 -6.92 5.14
CA ALA A 246 -10.04 -5.54 4.77
C ALA A 246 -11.11 -4.94 5.68
N PHE A 247 -10.86 -3.74 6.18
CA PHE A 247 -11.84 -2.95 6.92
C PHE A 247 -11.44 -1.47 6.97
N SER A 248 -12.42 -0.63 7.30
CA SER A 248 -12.25 0.73 7.79
C SER A 248 -12.98 0.83 9.11
N THR A 249 -12.44 1.58 10.06
CA THR A 249 -12.90 1.59 11.47
C THR A 249 -13.81 2.78 11.74
N PHE A 250 -14.91 2.52 12.45
CA PHE A 250 -15.83 3.53 12.95
C PHE A 250 -16.23 3.20 14.39
N ASN A 251 -16.36 4.22 15.25
CA ASN A 251 -16.94 4.10 16.60
C ASN A 251 -18.39 4.59 16.64
N GLU A 252 -18.80 5.40 15.69
CA GLU A 252 -20.19 5.88 15.51
C GLU A 252 -20.77 5.28 14.22
N PRO A 253 -22.09 5.26 14.03
CA PRO A 253 -22.72 4.82 12.79
C PRO A 253 -22.19 5.64 11.61
N PRO A 254 -21.69 5.02 10.52
CA PRO A 254 -21.16 5.74 9.38
C PRO A 254 -22.22 6.65 8.73
N PRO A 255 -21.95 7.95 8.51
CA PRO A 255 -22.89 8.85 7.85
C PRO A 255 -23.16 8.41 6.40
N GLN A 256 -24.23 8.95 5.77
CA GLN A 256 -24.62 8.55 4.42
C GLN A 256 -23.57 8.87 3.36
N ASP A 257 -22.82 9.92 3.56
CA ASP A 257 -21.70 10.39 2.73
C ASP A 257 -20.33 9.87 3.20
N ALA A 258 -20.31 8.87 4.08
CA ALA A 258 -19.04 8.29 4.55
C ALA A 258 -18.11 7.92 3.39
N VAL A 259 -16.87 8.36 3.47
CA VAL A 259 -15.83 8.10 2.47
C VAL A 259 -15.46 6.62 2.43
N PHE A 260 -15.49 5.96 3.60
CA PHE A 260 -15.14 4.56 3.74
C PHE A 260 -16.35 3.69 4.09
N GLY A 261 -16.29 2.42 3.68
CA GLY A 261 -17.32 1.43 3.96
C GLY A 261 -18.52 1.47 3.00
N ARG A 262 -18.59 2.41 2.04
CA ARG A 262 -19.69 2.58 1.10
C ARG A 262 -19.24 2.51 -0.36
N VAL A 263 -20.14 2.07 -1.22
CA VAL A 263 -20.02 2.13 -2.69
C VAL A 263 -20.79 3.37 -3.17
N ASN A 264 -20.15 4.52 -3.12
CA ASN A 264 -20.81 5.82 -3.36
C ASN A 264 -20.04 6.76 -4.30
N GLY A 265 -19.05 6.22 -5.03
CA GLY A 265 -18.18 7.02 -5.91
C GLY A 265 -16.99 7.67 -5.21
N SER A 266 -16.95 7.69 -3.87
CA SER A 266 -15.80 8.22 -3.12
C SER A 266 -14.53 7.46 -3.42
N LEU A 267 -13.42 8.20 -3.51
CA LEU A 267 -12.08 7.63 -3.76
C LEU A 267 -12.03 6.73 -5.01
N GLY A 268 -12.82 7.05 -6.05
CA GLY A 268 -12.85 6.30 -7.30
C GLY A 268 -13.57 4.96 -7.22
N SER A 269 -14.31 4.67 -6.14
CA SER A 269 -15.19 3.51 -6.09
C SER A 269 -16.33 3.66 -7.12
N PRO A 270 -16.64 2.62 -7.91
CA PRO A 270 -17.76 2.70 -8.84
C PRO A 270 -19.08 2.79 -8.08
N VAL A 271 -20.06 3.51 -8.62
CA VAL A 271 -21.45 3.44 -8.15
C VAL A 271 -22.10 2.22 -8.82
N ASP A 272 -21.96 1.04 -8.21
CA ASP A 272 -22.50 -0.23 -8.69
C ASP A 272 -23.32 -0.90 -7.58
N PRO A 273 -24.65 -1.00 -7.74
CA PRO A 273 -25.54 -1.57 -6.73
C PRO A 273 -25.33 -3.07 -6.49
N THR A 274 -24.61 -3.77 -7.36
CA THR A 274 -24.28 -5.18 -7.20
C THR A 274 -23.06 -5.42 -6.32
N LEU A 275 -22.29 -4.37 -6.03
CA LEU A 275 -21.09 -4.40 -5.21
C LEU A 275 -21.37 -3.93 -3.77
N LYS A 276 -20.47 -4.31 -2.87
CA LYS A 276 -20.34 -3.75 -1.53
C LYS A 276 -18.88 -3.61 -1.16
N VAL A 277 -18.56 -2.69 -0.28
CA VAL A 277 -17.25 -2.65 0.38
C VAL A 277 -17.13 -3.86 1.31
N LEU A 278 -15.97 -4.49 1.30
CA LEU A 278 -15.67 -5.62 2.16
C LEU A 278 -15.31 -5.14 3.56
N CYS A 279 -15.97 -5.70 4.57
CA CYS A 279 -15.41 -5.80 5.91
C CYS A 279 -15.11 -7.29 6.16
N ALA A 280 -13.84 -7.64 6.34
CA ALA A 280 -13.35 -8.96 6.67
C ALA A 280 -12.26 -8.82 7.74
N TYR A 281 -12.62 -9.17 8.96
CA TYR A 281 -11.73 -9.17 10.12
C TYR A 281 -11.86 -10.52 10.83
N PRO A 282 -10.94 -11.46 10.58
CA PRO A 282 -11.01 -12.82 11.15
C PRO A 282 -10.44 -12.93 12.57
N GLY A 283 -10.13 -11.81 13.22
CA GLY A 283 -9.71 -11.76 14.62
C GLY A 283 -10.86 -11.91 15.60
N ASN A 284 -10.53 -12.00 16.89
CA ASN A 284 -11.54 -11.95 17.93
C ASN A 284 -12.06 -10.52 18.15
N SER A 285 -13.16 -10.38 18.87
CA SER A 285 -13.79 -9.08 19.14
C SER A 285 -12.99 -8.17 20.08
N HIS A 286 -12.08 -8.72 20.91
CA HIS A 286 -11.20 -7.93 21.76
C HIS A 286 -10.01 -7.43 20.94
N LEU A 287 -9.94 -6.11 20.78
CA LEU A 287 -8.92 -5.48 19.95
C LEU A 287 -7.67 -5.20 20.78
N LYS A 288 -6.54 -5.67 20.28
CA LYS A 288 -5.21 -5.34 20.80
C LYS A 288 -4.68 -4.12 20.07
N THR A 289 -5.02 -2.95 20.62
CA THR A 289 -4.51 -1.68 20.12
C THR A 289 -3.05 -1.53 20.48
N VAL A 290 -2.19 -1.30 19.50
CA VAL A 290 -0.74 -1.19 19.72
C VAL A 290 -0.22 0.06 19.05
N LEU A 291 0.46 0.89 19.83
CA LEU A 291 1.03 2.17 19.41
C LEU A 291 2.51 2.25 19.78
N PRO A 292 3.37 2.85 18.94
CA PRO A 292 4.68 3.29 19.38
C PRO A 292 4.54 4.34 20.48
N THR A 293 5.48 4.38 21.41
CA THR A 293 5.56 5.45 22.44
C THR A 293 6.23 6.72 21.92
N ALA A 294 6.99 6.61 20.83
CA ALA A 294 7.51 7.77 20.12
C ALA A 294 6.35 8.57 19.49
N PRO A 295 6.37 9.90 19.55
CA PRO A 295 5.36 10.73 18.89
C PRO A 295 5.43 10.56 17.37
N PHE A 296 4.27 10.69 16.73
CA PHE A 296 4.20 10.61 15.26
C PHE A 296 4.71 11.91 14.64
N ALA A 297 5.82 11.86 13.90
CA ALA A 297 6.38 12.95 13.08
C ALA A 297 6.06 14.38 13.61
N PRO A 298 6.62 14.81 14.74
CA PRO A 298 6.34 16.14 15.30
C PRO A 298 6.64 17.24 14.28
N GLY A 299 5.75 18.24 14.19
CA GLY A 299 5.90 19.38 13.28
C GLY A 299 5.40 19.13 11.87
N THR A 300 4.86 17.95 11.54
CA THR A 300 4.25 17.64 10.24
C THR A 300 2.72 17.74 10.31
N THR A 301 2.07 17.90 9.14
CA THR A 301 0.61 17.96 9.01
C THR A 301 -0.05 16.69 9.56
N ILE A 302 0.45 15.52 9.20
CA ILE A 302 -0.11 14.24 9.67
C ILE A 302 0.19 14.01 11.16
N GLY A 303 1.31 14.50 11.67
CA GLY A 303 1.63 14.48 13.11
C GLY A 303 0.63 15.30 13.91
N ALA A 304 0.27 16.49 13.43
CA ALA A 304 -0.78 17.29 14.05
C ALA A 304 -2.15 16.59 14.02
N ALA A 305 -2.52 15.97 12.88
CA ALA A 305 -3.78 15.24 12.74
C ALA A 305 -3.86 14.03 13.69
N THR A 306 -2.78 13.26 13.86
CA THR A 306 -2.76 12.10 14.76
C THR A 306 -2.96 12.48 16.21
N ASN A 307 -2.51 13.65 16.64
CA ASN A 307 -2.75 14.16 18.01
C ASN A 307 -4.23 14.46 18.28
N LEU A 308 -5.05 14.69 17.25
CA LEU A 308 -6.49 14.96 17.38
C LEU A 308 -7.34 13.70 17.58
N ILE A 309 -6.80 12.51 17.29
CA ILE A 309 -7.52 11.23 17.37
C ILE A 309 -8.03 10.96 18.81
N GLY A 310 -7.28 11.35 19.82
CA GLY A 310 -7.69 11.24 21.21
C GLY A 310 -7.19 9.97 21.92
N PHE A 311 -6.17 9.27 21.41
CA PHE A 311 -5.48 8.27 22.20
C PHE A 311 -4.87 8.91 23.45
N ALA A 312 -5.01 8.23 24.60
CA ALA A 312 -4.29 8.64 25.79
C ALA A 312 -2.78 8.59 25.56
N GLN A 313 -2.06 9.55 26.12
CA GLN A 313 -0.60 9.45 26.19
C GLN A 313 -0.25 8.26 27.09
N PRO A 314 0.41 7.23 26.55
CA PRO A 314 0.61 6.00 27.30
C PRO A 314 1.67 6.19 28.39
N ASN A 315 1.38 5.78 29.62
CA ASN A 315 2.38 5.68 30.68
C ASN A 315 3.31 4.47 30.43
N ALA A 316 4.13 4.56 29.39
CA ALA A 316 4.98 3.46 28.94
C ALA A 316 6.45 3.92 28.83
N THR A 317 7.36 3.06 29.28
CA THR A 317 8.82 3.27 29.23
C THR A 317 9.51 2.41 28.18
N THR A 318 8.75 1.61 27.42
CA THR A 318 9.23 0.75 26.35
C THR A 318 8.89 1.37 24.98
N ALA A 319 9.42 0.80 23.90
CA ALA A 319 9.20 1.32 22.54
C ALA A 319 7.72 1.28 22.11
N TRP A 320 6.91 0.41 22.74
CA TRP A 320 5.51 0.20 22.38
C TRP A 320 4.61 0.18 23.61
N ALA A 321 3.40 0.68 23.44
CA ALA A 321 2.28 0.55 24.36
C ALA A 321 1.23 -0.39 23.74
N GLU A 322 0.67 -1.31 24.52
CA GLU A 322 -0.42 -2.20 24.16
C GLU A 322 -1.60 -2.02 25.10
N PHE A 323 -2.77 -1.78 24.54
CA PHE A 323 -4.06 -1.69 25.22
C PHE A 323 -4.88 -2.92 24.81
N ASP A 324 -4.83 -3.98 25.60
CA ASP A 324 -5.38 -5.29 25.23
C ASP A 324 -6.92 -5.34 25.35
N HIS A 325 -7.50 -4.48 26.17
CA HIS A 325 -8.93 -4.50 26.51
C HIS A 325 -9.62 -3.15 26.33
N ALA A 326 -8.97 -2.15 25.75
CA ALA A 326 -9.56 -0.82 25.61
C ALA A 326 -10.75 -0.80 24.64
N TYR A 327 -10.72 -1.62 23.58
CA TYR A 327 -11.76 -1.61 22.56
C TYR A 327 -12.21 -3.02 22.20
N THR A 328 -13.50 -3.10 21.86
CA THR A 328 -14.08 -4.26 21.16
C THR A 328 -14.49 -3.86 19.75
N GLY A 329 -14.52 -4.81 18.82
CA GLY A 329 -14.92 -4.52 17.43
C GLY A 329 -15.37 -5.76 16.67
N ALA A 330 -16.27 -5.53 15.72
CA ALA A 330 -16.74 -6.54 14.78
C ALA A 330 -17.15 -5.89 13.47
N CYS A 331 -17.10 -6.65 12.37
CA CYS A 331 -17.65 -6.20 11.10
C CYS A 331 -19.15 -6.00 11.21
N SER A 332 -19.63 -4.81 10.81
CA SER A 332 -21.03 -4.42 10.82
C SER A 332 -21.43 -3.91 9.43
N SER A 333 -22.66 -4.19 9.03
CA SER A 333 -23.32 -3.62 7.85
C SER A 333 -24.47 -2.68 8.22
N ALA A 334 -24.58 -2.28 9.48
CA ALA A 334 -25.54 -1.31 9.95
C ALA A 334 -25.39 0.01 9.18
N ALA A 335 -26.46 0.79 9.10
CA ALA A 335 -26.51 2.06 8.35
C ALA A 335 -26.10 1.97 6.88
N GLY A 336 -26.09 0.76 6.28
CA GLY A 336 -25.76 0.54 4.85
C GLY A 336 -24.29 0.70 4.49
N ALA A 337 -23.39 0.80 5.47
CA ALA A 337 -21.94 0.74 5.28
C ALA A 337 -21.38 -0.59 5.82
N ASN A 338 -20.26 -1.07 5.27
CA ASN A 338 -19.58 -2.27 5.77
C ASN A 338 -18.25 -1.83 6.38
N VAL A 339 -18.17 -1.86 7.71
CA VAL A 339 -17.05 -1.31 8.48
C VAL A 339 -16.73 -2.18 9.69
N LEU A 340 -15.52 -2.07 10.23
CA LEU A 340 -15.20 -2.53 11.57
C LEU A 340 -15.79 -1.53 12.57
N GLN A 341 -16.95 -1.86 13.12
CA GLN A 341 -17.58 -1.05 14.15
C GLN A 341 -16.93 -1.37 15.49
N ILE A 342 -16.43 -0.36 16.19
CA ILE A 342 -15.79 -0.53 17.49
C ILE A 342 -16.57 0.15 18.60
N ALA A 343 -16.36 -0.34 19.83
CA ALA A 343 -16.85 0.27 21.05
C ALA A 343 -15.71 0.33 22.09
N GLY A 344 -15.61 1.45 22.81
CA GLY A 344 -14.70 1.58 23.94
C GLY A 344 -15.24 0.88 25.17
N ASN A 345 -14.39 0.10 25.84
CA ASN A 345 -14.67 -0.47 27.16
C ASN A 345 -14.53 0.60 28.27
N PRO A 346 -15.05 0.36 29.47
CA PRO A 346 -14.93 1.34 30.56
C PRO A 346 -13.49 1.80 30.77
N GLY A 347 -13.29 3.13 30.82
CA GLY A 347 -11.98 3.77 30.93
C GLY A 347 -11.24 3.99 29.61
N ALA A 348 -11.65 3.38 28.50
CA ALA A 348 -11.00 3.60 27.21
C ALA A 348 -11.19 5.04 26.71
N PRO A 349 -10.16 5.65 26.12
CA PRO A 349 -10.27 6.96 25.50
C PRO A 349 -11.35 6.98 24.42
N HIS A 350 -12.14 8.06 24.37
CA HIS A 350 -13.04 8.28 23.24
C HIS A 350 -12.25 8.78 22.04
N LEU A 351 -12.19 7.95 20.99
CA LEU A 351 -11.49 8.28 19.74
C LEU A 351 -12.38 9.19 18.87
N ARG A 352 -11.74 10.14 18.20
CA ARG A 352 -12.38 11.12 17.33
C ARG A 352 -12.08 10.84 15.86
N SER A 353 -13.08 11.05 15.03
CA SER A 353 -12.90 11.04 13.57
C SER A 353 -12.09 12.26 13.12
N VAL A 354 -11.10 12.03 12.27
CA VAL A 354 -10.23 13.09 11.72
C VAL A 354 -10.12 12.84 10.21
N PRO A 355 -10.40 13.84 9.36
CA PRO A 355 -10.76 15.24 9.68
C PRO A 355 -12.17 15.41 10.22
N ASP A 356 -13.11 14.52 9.87
CA ASP A 356 -14.53 14.59 10.24
C ASP A 356 -15.19 13.20 10.28
N ALA A 357 -16.49 13.16 10.59
CA ALA A 357 -17.26 11.93 10.73
C ALA A 357 -17.31 11.06 9.46
N THR A 358 -17.14 11.65 8.26
CA THR A 358 -17.18 10.91 6.99
C THR A 358 -15.99 9.95 6.83
N TRP A 359 -14.88 10.23 7.53
CA TRP A 359 -13.67 9.42 7.55
C TRP A 359 -13.70 8.32 8.62
N GLY A 360 -14.59 8.43 9.62
CA GLY A 360 -14.56 7.55 10.78
C GLY A 360 -13.20 7.62 11.49
N LEU A 361 -12.74 6.50 11.98
CA LEU A 361 -11.45 6.38 12.65
C LEU A 361 -10.32 5.95 11.69
N HIS A 362 -10.38 6.39 10.44
CA HIS A 362 -9.46 5.96 9.38
C HIS A 362 -7.98 6.05 9.75
N LEU A 363 -7.56 7.11 10.45
CA LEU A 363 -6.17 7.27 10.87
C LEU A 363 -5.70 6.18 11.86
N THR A 364 -6.63 5.41 12.46
CA THR A 364 -6.33 4.33 13.41
C THR A 364 -6.48 2.94 12.83
N ASP A 365 -6.99 2.78 11.61
CA ASP A 365 -7.32 1.49 11.01
C ASP A 365 -6.23 0.42 11.23
N ALA A 366 -4.96 0.80 11.06
CA ALA A 366 -3.85 -0.11 11.23
C ALA A 366 -3.54 -0.44 12.70
N ASN A 367 -3.68 0.54 13.60
CA ASN A 367 -3.20 0.44 14.97
C ASN A 367 -4.24 -0.12 15.94
N ILE A 368 -5.53 0.10 15.67
CA ILE A 368 -6.62 -0.31 16.55
C ILE A 368 -6.63 -1.83 16.80
N ALA A 369 -6.22 -2.61 15.82
CA ALA A 369 -6.15 -4.07 15.88
C ALA A 369 -4.75 -4.62 15.54
N LEU A 370 -3.68 -3.81 15.63
CA LEU A 370 -2.34 -4.20 15.20
C LEU A 370 -1.83 -5.47 15.89
N GLY A 371 -2.13 -5.63 17.17
CA GLY A 371 -1.78 -6.83 17.91
C GLY A 371 -2.50 -8.09 17.38
N ASN A 372 -3.80 -7.96 17.04
CA ASN A 372 -4.55 -9.04 16.41
C ASN A 372 -4.03 -9.37 15.01
N LEU A 373 -3.79 -8.36 14.18
CA LEU A 373 -3.29 -8.54 12.81
C LEU A 373 -1.93 -9.25 12.79
N THR A 374 -1.02 -8.89 13.70
CA THR A 374 0.26 -9.59 13.83
C THR A 374 0.11 -11.01 14.37
N HIS A 375 -0.93 -11.28 15.19
CA HIS A 375 -1.27 -12.62 15.63
C HIS A 375 -1.85 -13.45 14.46
N ILE A 376 -2.74 -12.90 13.67
CA ILE A 376 -3.29 -13.54 12.46
C ILE A 376 -2.15 -13.93 11.50
N VAL A 377 -1.22 -13.02 11.20
CA VAL A 377 -0.05 -13.34 10.36
C VAL A 377 0.76 -14.51 10.93
N LYS A 378 0.89 -14.63 12.27
CA LYS A 378 1.52 -15.79 12.90
C LYS A 378 0.73 -17.09 12.63
N ARG A 379 -0.59 -17.06 12.77
CA ARG A 379 -1.46 -18.21 12.55
C ARG A 379 -1.46 -18.66 11.09
N GLU A 380 -1.57 -17.69 10.18
CA GLU A 380 -1.47 -17.92 8.72
C GLU A 380 -0.10 -18.48 8.32
N GLN A 381 1.00 -17.95 8.88
CA GLN A 381 2.33 -18.50 8.66
C GLN A 381 2.41 -19.97 9.10
N GLN A 382 1.89 -20.31 10.25
CA GLN A 382 1.86 -21.69 10.74
C GLN A 382 1.05 -22.58 9.79
N ALA A 383 -0.15 -22.16 9.39
CA ALA A 383 -0.99 -22.88 8.46
C ALA A 383 -0.32 -23.06 7.07
N PHE A 384 0.46 -22.07 6.61
CA PHE A 384 1.16 -22.13 5.32
C PHE A 384 2.21 -23.26 5.28
N PHE A 385 2.94 -23.49 6.36
CA PHE A 385 4.02 -24.48 6.43
C PHE A 385 3.61 -25.84 7.01
N GLN A 386 2.34 -26.00 7.42
CA GLN A 386 1.77 -27.28 7.89
C GLN A 386 1.04 -28.05 6.79
N ARG A 387 1.01 -27.53 5.55
CA ARG A 387 0.35 -28.15 4.38
C ARG A 387 1.19 -29.25 3.75
#